data_ba5a30c5b6b0df632f31623e45810dba
#
_entry.id   ba5a30c5b6b0df632f31623e45810dba
#
_cell.length_a   1.000
_cell.length_b   1.000
_cell.length_c   1.000
_cell.angle_alpha   90.00
_cell.angle_beta   90.00
_cell.angle_gamma   90.00
#
_symmetry.space_group_name_H-M   'P 1'
#
loop_
_entity.id
_entity.type
_entity.pdbx_description
1 polymer ?
#
loop_
_entity_poly.entity_id
_entity_poly.type
_entity_poly.pdbx_seq_one_letter_code
_entity_poly.pdbx_strand_id
1 'polypeptide(L)'
;ITSIQAVYVPADDYTDPAPATTFAHLDATTNLERRLVEQGIYPAVDPLESTSSALDPEIVGEEHYEVAVKVQHILQRYQELQDIISVLGMDELSDDEKLIVERARKIQFFLSQNFFVAEQFTGIPGSYVPIKETIKGFKMIIDGKLDDLPEDAFRNVGPIEDVIKQAEKMGVTPKNPEAKAMLEAK
;
A
#
# COMPACT_ATOMS: atom_id res chain seq x y z
N ILE A 1 11.13 -26.22 -6.03
CA ILE A 1 11.43 -26.00 -4.60
C ILE A 1 11.38 -24.51 -4.37
N THR A 2 10.59 -24.08 -3.42
CA THR A 2 10.50 -22.66 -2.99
C THR A 2 11.33 -22.49 -1.73
N SER A 3 12.16 -21.44 -1.66
CA SER A 3 12.92 -21.08 -0.48
C SER A 3 12.57 -19.67 -0.04
N ILE A 4 12.54 -19.42 1.26
CA ILE A 4 12.36 -18.10 1.86
C ILE A 4 13.60 -17.85 2.73
N GLN A 5 14.27 -16.73 2.51
CA GLN A 5 15.49 -16.37 3.19
C GLN A 5 15.34 -15.00 3.86
N ALA A 6 15.68 -14.91 5.15
CA ALA A 6 15.83 -13.63 5.82
C ALA A 6 17.27 -13.15 5.65
N VAL A 7 17.45 -11.96 5.07
CA VAL A 7 18.74 -11.34 4.85
C VAL A 7 18.87 -10.13 5.76
N TYR A 8 19.91 -10.13 6.60
CA TYR A 8 20.23 -8.94 7.40
C TYR A 8 21.08 -7.98 6.58
N VAL A 9 20.65 -6.71 6.54
CA VAL A 9 21.32 -5.63 5.83
C VAL A 9 21.99 -4.71 6.86
N PRO A 10 23.33 -4.74 7.01
CA PRO A 10 24.03 -3.89 7.98
C PRO A 10 23.82 -2.41 7.69
N ALA A 11 23.49 -1.64 8.72
CA ALA A 11 23.28 -0.19 8.63
C ALA A 11 22.22 0.26 7.59
N ASP A 12 21.30 -0.63 7.23
CA ASP A 12 20.29 -0.41 6.17
C ASP A 12 20.93 -0.09 4.80
N ASP A 13 22.19 -0.49 4.59
CA ASP A 13 22.93 -0.25 3.35
C ASP A 13 22.78 -1.42 2.36
N TYR A 14 21.80 -1.29 1.47
CA TYR A 14 21.53 -2.26 0.40
C TYR A 14 22.63 -2.29 -0.68
N THR A 15 23.54 -1.33 -0.67
CA THR A 15 24.68 -1.28 -1.61
C THR A 15 25.90 -2.04 -1.12
N ASP A 16 25.92 -2.49 0.14
CA ASP A 16 26.98 -3.36 0.64
C ASP A 16 27.13 -4.61 -0.25
N PRO A 17 28.35 -4.98 -0.64
CA PRO A 17 28.57 -6.09 -1.57
C PRO A 17 27.96 -7.43 -1.16
N ALA A 18 27.88 -7.73 0.12
CA ALA A 18 27.36 -9.01 0.61
C ALA A 18 25.84 -9.14 0.40
N PRO A 19 24.99 -8.23 0.90
CA PRO A 19 23.55 -8.26 0.61
C PRO A 19 23.26 -8.04 -0.89
N ALA A 20 23.94 -7.13 -1.57
CA ALA A 20 23.74 -6.86 -2.99
C ALA A 20 23.95 -8.11 -3.86
N THR A 21 25.01 -8.88 -3.58
CA THR A 21 25.28 -10.15 -4.29
C THR A 21 24.19 -11.17 -4.01
N THR A 22 23.68 -11.23 -2.78
CA THR A 22 22.58 -12.15 -2.43
C THR A 22 21.30 -11.78 -3.17
N PHE A 23 20.92 -10.50 -3.20
CA PHE A 23 19.70 -10.03 -3.88
C PHE A 23 19.70 -10.30 -5.38
N ALA A 24 20.86 -10.24 -6.03
CA ALA A 24 20.99 -10.53 -7.45
C ALA A 24 20.58 -11.97 -7.85
N HIS A 25 20.51 -12.89 -6.90
CA HIS A 25 20.14 -14.29 -7.12
C HIS A 25 18.71 -14.63 -6.70
N LEU A 26 17.95 -13.65 -6.20
CA LEU A 26 16.59 -13.87 -5.74
C LEU A 26 15.56 -13.53 -6.83
N ASP A 27 14.54 -14.37 -6.94
CA ASP A 27 13.42 -14.13 -7.86
C ASP A 27 12.48 -13.03 -7.35
N ALA A 28 12.43 -12.84 -6.05
CA ALA A 28 11.62 -11.81 -5.41
C ALA A 28 12.31 -11.31 -4.13
N THR A 29 12.17 -10.02 -3.86
CA THR A 29 12.66 -9.38 -2.64
C THR A 29 11.53 -8.62 -1.96
N THR A 30 11.46 -8.71 -0.64
CA THR A 30 10.57 -7.90 0.20
C THR A 30 11.44 -7.05 1.09
N ASN A 31 11.59 -5.78 0.74
CA ASN A 31 12.46 -4.85 1.44
C ASN A 31 11.71 -4.17 2.57
N LEU A 32 12.28 -4.21 3.78
CA LEU A 32 11.75 -3.52 4.95
C LEU A 32 12.44 -2.17 5.11
N GLU A 33 11.65 -1.12 5.25
CA GLU A 33 12.14 0.25 5.35
C GLU A 33 11.83 0.84 6.75
N ARG A 34 12.87 1.30 7.44
CA ARG A 34 12.73 1.86 8.80
C ARG A 34 11.86 3.10 8.84
N ARG A 35 11.91 3.94 7.80
CA ARG A 35 11.09 5.16 7.68
C ARG A 35 9.58 4.85 7.72
N LEU A 36 9.14 3.70 7.20
CA LEU A 36 7.74 3.27 7.28
C LEU A 36 7.33 2.91 8.71
N VAL A 37 8.26 2.31 9.49
CA VAL A 37 8.04 2.05 10.92
C VAL A 37 7.82 3.37 11.68
N GLU A 38 8.62 4.40 11.40
CA GLU A 38 8.51 5.72 12.03
C GLU A 38 7.17 6.39 11.71
N GLN A 39 6.59 6.09 10.54
CA GLN A 39 5.26 6.54 10.13
C GLN A 39 4.11 5.69 10.71
N GLY A 40 4.45 4.62 11.46
CA GLY A 40 3.46 3.69 12.02
C GLY A 40 2.79 2.78 10.98
N ILE A 41 3.46 2.55 9.83
CA ILE A 41 2.98 1.66 8.77
C ILE A 41 3.57 0.26 9.00
N TYR A 42 2.70 -0.72 9.21
CA TYR A 42 3.07 -2.13 9.39
C TYR A 42 2.20 -3.03 8.49
N PRO A 43 2.81 -4.01 7.75
CA PRO A 43 4.25 -4.27 7.64
C PRO A 43 5.00 -3.10 6.99
N ALA A 44 6.23 -2.87 7.43
CA ALA A 44 7.07 -1.77 6.93
C ALA A 44 7.76 -2.16 5.61
N VAL A 45 6.99 -2.71 4.66
CA VAL A 45 7.47 -3.14 3.35
C VAL A 45 7.46 -1.94 2.41
N ASP A 46 8.61 -1.65 1.80
CA ASP A 46 8.69 -0.65 0.75
C ASP A 46 8.20 -1.23 -0.58
N PRO A 47 7.09 -0.76 -1.14
CA PRO A 47 6.55 -1.26 -2.40
C PRO A 47 7.31 -0.80 -3.64
N LEU A 48 8.18 0.21 -3.51
CA LEU A 48 9.01 0.71 -4.62
C LEU A 48 10.33 -0.05 -4.73
N GLU A 49 10.93 -0.41 -3.58
CA GLU A 49 12.18 -1.15 -3.52
C GLU A 49 11.99 -2.68 -3.52
N SER A 50 10.77 -3.15 -3.28
CA SER A 50 10.44 -4.57 -3.34
C SER A 50 10.20 -5.00 -4.78
N THR A 51 10.71 -6.17 -5.16
CA THR A 51 10.65 -6.66 -6.54
C THR A 51 10.15 -8.10 -6.60
N SER A 52 9.62 -8.49 -7.77
CA SER A 52 9.26 -9.86 -8.06
C SER A 52 9.33 -10.13 -9.56
N SER A 53 10.05 -11.16 -9.97
CA SER A 53 10.10 -11.64 -11.34
C SER A 53 8.74 -12.21 -11.81
N ALA A 54 7.86 -12.56 -10.87
CA ALA A 54 6.52 -13.01 -11.19
C ALA A 54 5.55 -11.87 -11.53
N LEU A 55 5.93 -10.60 -11.35
CA LEU A 55 5.11 -9.46 -11.73
C LEU A 55 5.23 -9.24 -13.25
N ASP A 56 4.61 -10.11 -13.99
CA ASP A 56 4.55 -10.15 -15.45
C ASP A 56 3.11 -10.42 -15.87
N PRO A 57 2.54 -9.70 -16.85
CA PRO A 57 1.14 -9.88 -17.26
C PRO A 57 0.82 -11.29 -17.74
N GLU A 58 1.79 -12.02 -18.30
CA GLU A 58 1.60 -13.43 -18.70
C GLU A 58 1.49 -14.38 -17.50
N ILE A 59 2.02 -13.98 -16.33
CA ILE A 59 2.00 -14.81 -15.11
C ILE A 59 0.84 -14.43 -14.20
N VAL A 60 0.71 -13.14 -13.86
CA VAL A 60 -0.28 -12.66 -12.89
C VAL A 60 -1.58 -12.19 -13.53
N GLY A 61 -1.62 -12.02 -14.85
CA GLY A 61 -2.73 -11.46 -15.60
C GLY A 61 -2.64 -9.93 -15.72
N GLU A 62 -3.25 -9.39 -16.79
CA GLU A 62 -3.17 -7.96 -17.13
C GLU A 62 -3.70 -7.06 -16.02
N GLU A 63 -4.87 -7.39 -15.44
CA GLU A 63 -5.48 -6.56 -14.39
C GLU A 63 -4.57 -6.41 -13.16
N HIS A 64 -3.98 -7.49 -12.68
CA HIS A 64 -3.07 -7.46 -11.54
C HIS A 64 -1.83 -6.62 -11.88
N TYR A 65 -1.23 -6.86 -13.03
CA TYR A 65 -0.05 -6.15 -13.49
C TYR A 65 -0.32 -4.65 -13.60
N GLU A 66 -1.39 -4.24 -14.29
CA GLU A 66 -1.74 -2.83 -14.45
C GLU A 66 -2.00 -2.12 -13.12
N VAL A 67 -2.72 -2.77 -12.18
CA VAL A 67 -2.98 -2.20 -10.87
C VAL A 67 -1.67 -2.01 -10.09
N ALA A 68 -0.80 -3.01 -10.08
CA ALA A 68 0.48 -2.92 -9.39
C ALA A 68 1.37 -1.79 -9.96
N VAL A 69 1.50 -1.70 -11.28
CA VAL A 69 2.28 -0.64 -11.94
C VAL A 69 1.71 0.75 -11.66
N LYS A 70 0.38 0.91 -11.70
CA LYS A 70 -0.27 2.19 -11.38
C LYS A 70 -0.04 2.60 -9.92
N VAL A 71 -0.12 1.65 -8.97
CA VAL A 71 0.19 1.89 -7.55
C VAL A 71 1.63 2.38 -7.41
N GLN A 72 2.60 1.67 -8.00
CA GLN A 72 4.00 2.07 -7.95
C GLN A 72 4.21 3.47 -8.53
N HIS A 73 3.60 3.77 -9.67
CA HIS A 73 3.70 5.09 -10.30
C HIS A 73 3.15 6.21 -9.41
N ILE A 74 2.00 6.00 -8.76
CA ILE A 74 1.41 7.00 -7.84
C ILE A 74 2.33 7.21 -6.64
N LEU A 75 2.86 6.12 -6.05
CA LEU A 75 3.76 6.21 -4.90
C LEU A 75 5.10 6.87 -5.26
N GLN A 76 5.65 6.59 -6.45
CA GLN A 76 6.87 7.23 -6.94
C GLN A 76 6.63 8.73 -7.16
N ARG A 77 5.53 9.11 -7.78
CA ARG A 77 5.18 10.52 -7.96
C ARG A 77 4.99 11.24 -6.63
N TYR A 78 4.36 10.57 -5.67
CA TYR A 78 4.22 11.12 -4.32
C TYR A 78 5.58 11.35 -3.65
N GLN A 79 6.52 10.44 -3.80
CA GLN A 79 7.87 10.60 -3.27
C GLN A 79 8.57 11.84 -3.85
N GLU A 80 8.43 12.08 -5.15
CA GLU A 80 8.95 13.30 -5.80
C GLU A 80 8.28 14.58 -5.27
N LEU A 81 6.96 14.52 -5.02
CA LEU A 81 6.20 15.68 -4.50
C LEU A 81 6.49 15.94 -3.02
N GLN A 82 6.92 14.96 -2.25
CA GLN A 82 7.26 15.15 -0.82
C GLN A 82 8.36 16.18 -0.61
N ASP A 83 9.35 16.25 -1.49
CA ASP A 83 10.42 17.26 -1.42
C ASP A 83 9.86 18.66 -1.63
N ILE A 84 8.94 18.83 -2.59
CA ILE A 84 8.26 20.08 -2.85
C ILE A 84 7.38 20.49 -1.66
N ILE A 85 6.59 19.54 -1.13
CA ILE A 85 5.71 19.77 0.01
C ILE A 85 6.51 20.20 1.26
N SER A 86 7.66 19.58 1.49
CA SER A 86 8.49 19.86 2.66
C SER A 86 9.07 21.28 2.66
N VAL A 87 9.33 21.84 1.47
CA VAL A 87 9.94 23.17 1.30
C VAL A 87 8.90 24.27 1.09
N LEU A 88 7.91 24.01 0.25
CA LEU A 88 6.96 25.03 -0.21
C LEU A 88 5.54 24.86 0.37
N GLY A 89 5.22 23.69 0.91
CA GLY A 89 3.88 23.37 1.42
C GLY A 89 2.95 22.80 0.36
N MET A 90 1.79 22.33 0.82
CA MET A 90 0.75 21.71 -0.04
C MET A 90 0.06 22.71 -0.98
N ASP A 91 0.06 23.99 -0.62
CA ASP A 91 -0.70 25.02 -1.36
C ASP A 91 -0.09 25.33 -2.73
N GLU A 92 1.20 25.08 -2.89
CA GLU A 92 1.92 25.26 -4.17
C GLU A 92 1.66 24.14 -5.20
N LEU A 93 1.05 23.03 -4.78
CA LEU A 93 0.70 21.95 -5.68
C LEU A 93 -0.55 22.28 -6.51
N SER A 94 -0.55 21.86 -7.77
CA SER A 94 -1.74 21.87 -8.61
C SER A 94 -2.83 20.95 -8.05
N ASP A 95 -4.07 21.13 -8.47
CA ASP A 95 -5.18 20.29 -8.01
C ASP A 95 -4.99 18.82 -8.37
N ASP A 96 -4.40 18.53 -9.54
CA ASP A 96 -4.08 17.17 -9.96
C ASP A 96 -2.99 16.55 -9.06
N GLU A 97 -1.97 17.31 -8.67
CA GLU A 97 -0.93 16.85 -7.77
C GLU A 97 -1.46 16.63 -6.35
N LYS A 98 -2.34 17.49 -5.87
CA LYS A 98 -3.02 17.28 -4.58
C LYS A 98 -3.81 15.98 -4.57
N LEU A 99 -4.52 15.68 -5.66
CA LEU A 99 -5.25 14.43 -5.80
C LEU A 99 -4.31 13.20 -5.79
N ILE A 100 -3.16 13.30 -6.46
CA ILE A 100 -2.13 12.23 -6.42
C ILE A 100 -1.65 12.01 -4.98
N VAL A 101 -1.36 13.08 -4.24
CA VAL A 101 -0.92 13.00 -2.84
C VAL A 101 -1.98 12.35 -1.96
N GLU A 102 -3.25 12.73 -2.10
CA GLU A 102 -4.35 12.14 -1.34
C GLU A 102 -4.51 10.64 -1.62
N ARG A 103 -4.49 10.24 -2.89
CA ARG A 103 -4.57 8.83 -3.28
C ARG A 103 -3.34 8.04 -2.82
N ALA A 104 -2.14 8.62 -2.92
CA ALA A 104 -0.92 7.97 -2.45
C ALA A 104 -0.95 7.69 -0.94
N ARG A 105 -1.44 8.62 -0.13
CA ARG A 105 -1.61 8.41 1.32
C ARG A 105 -2.62 7.31 1.62
N LYS A 106 -3.76 7.28 0.91
CA LYS A 106 -4.74 6.19 1.01
C LYS A 106 -4.12 4.85 0.65
N ILE A 107 -3.33 4.79 -0.43
CA ILE A 107 -2.60 3.59 -0.84
C ILE A 107 -1.62 3.15 0.25
N GLN A 108 -0.81 4.06 0.81
CA GLN A 108 0.13 3.74 1.88
C GLN A 108 -0.56 3.16 3.12
N PHE A 109 -1.69 3.74 3.53
CA PHE A 109 -2.44 3.23 4.67
C PHE A 109 -3.14 1.91 4.36
N PHE A 110 -3.63 1.72 3.14
CA PHE A 110 -4.24 0.46 2.71
C PHE A 110 -3.22 -0.67 2.56
N LEU A 111 -1.93 -0.37 2.35
CA LEU A 111 -0.84 -1.34 2.44
C LEU A 111 -0.57 -1.81 3.86
N SER A 112 -0.98 -1.04 4.89
CA SER A 112 -0.88 -1.48 6.27
C SER A 112 -1.90 -2.58 6.57
N GLN A 113 -1.46 -3.63 7.29
CA GLN A 113 -2.31 -4.78 7.56
C GLN A 113 -2.06 -5.32 8.96
N ASN A 114 -3.11 -5.79 9.61
CA ASN A 114 -3.02 -6.44 10.90
C ASN A 114 -2.57 -7.89 10.75
N PHE A 115 -1.51 -8.27 11.44
CA PHE A 115 -1.00 -9.63 11.46
C PHE A 115 -1.57 -10.43 12.63
N PHE A 116 -1.86 -11.71 12.40
CA PHE A 116 -2.27 -12.64 13.45
C PHE A 116 -1.20 -12.75 14.56
N VAL A 117 0.08 -12.75 14.19
CA VAL A 117 1.18 -12.83 15.15
C VAL A 117 1.28 -11.58 16.04
N ALA A 118 0.76 -10.45 15.61
CA ALA A 118 0.77 -9.20 16.35
C ALA A 118 -0.44 -9.01 17.28
N GLU A 119 -1.48 -9.83 17.19
CA GLU A 119 -2.73 -9.70 17.96
C GLU A 119 -2.48 -9.59 19.48
N GLN A 120 -1.57 -10.41 20.00
CA GLN A 120 -1.24 -10.41 21.43
C GLN A 120 -0.60 -9.10 21.93
N PHE A 121 -0.04 -8.28 21.02
CA PHE A 121 0.61 -7.01 21.35
C PHE A 121 -0.29 -5.81 21.04
N THR A 122 -1.04 -5.87 19.96
CA THR A 122 -1.87 -4.75 19.47
C THR A 122 -3.29 -4.82 19.99
N GLY A 123 -3.78 -6.01 20.37
CA GLY A 123 -5.18 -6.27 20.69
C GLY A 123 -6.11 -6.21 19.46
N ILE A 124 -5.58 -6.11 18.27
CA ILE A 124 -6.34 -6.04 17.02
C ILE A 124 -6.23 -7.39 16.31
N PRO A 125 -7.36 -8.03 15.95
CA PRO A 125 -7.34 -9.30 15.22
C PRO A 125 -6.62 -9.21 13.89
N GLY A 126 -5.85 -10.24 13.54
CA GLY A 126 -5.21 -10.36 12.22
C GLY A 126 -6.24 -10.47 11.10
N SER A 127 -5.86 -10.07 9.91
CA SER A 127 -6.70 -10.13 8.73
C SER A 127 -5.97 -10.81 7.58
N TYR A 128 -6.61 -11.81 6.99
CA TYR A 128 -6.15 -12.43 5.75
C TYR A 128 -6.98 -11.91 4.58
N VAL A 129 -6.32 -11.29 3.62
CA VAL A 129 -6.96 -10.74 2.42
C VAL A 129 -6.49 -11.52 1.20
N PRO A 130 -7.39 -12.22 0.49
CA PRO A 130 -7.06 -12.88 -0.77
C PRO A 130 -6.55 -11.86 -1.81
N ILE A 131 -5.62 -12.28 -2.66
CA ILE A 131 -4.99 -11.40 -3.67
C ILE A 131 -6.02 -10.71 -4.59
N LYS A 132 -7.11 -11.38 -4.93
CA LYS A 132 -8.19 -10.80 -5.75
C LYS A 132 -8.88 -9.62 -5.06
N GLU A 133 -9.11 -9.72 -3.75
CA GLU A 133 -9.70 -8.63 -2.97
C GLU A 133 -8.70 -7.47 -2.80
N THR A 134 -7.42 -7.79 -2.69
CA THR A 134 -6.35 -6.78 -2.68
C THR A 134 -6.34 -5.99 -4.00
N ILE A 135 -6.33 -6.67 -5.14
CA ILE A 135 -6.34 -6.04 -6.47
C ILE A 135 -7.59 -5.16 -6.64
N LYS A 136 -8.78 -5.68 -6.28
CA LYS A 136 -10.04 -4.95 -6.31
C LYS A 136 -9.96 -3.68 -5.47
N GLY A 137 -9.44 -3.77 -4.23
CA GLY A 137 -9.31 -2.64 -3.34
C GLY A 137 -8.41 -1.55 -3.91
N PHE A 138 -7.22 -1.89 -4.36
CA PHE A 138 -6.31 -0.92 -4.99
C PHE A 138 -6.89 -0.32 -6.25
N LYS A 139 -7.56 -1.12 -7.09
CA LYS A 139 -8.25 -0.61 -8.29
C LYS A 139 -9.28 0.45 -7.95
N MET A 140 -10.10 0.24 -6.92
CA MET A 140 -11.09 1.23 -6.48
C MET A 140 -10.44 2.54 -6.02
N ILE A 141 -9.28 2.46 -5.34
CA ILE A 141 -8.55 3.66 -4.91
C ILE A 141 -7.97 4.40 -6.13
N ILE A 142 -7.32 3.70 -7.04
CA ILE A 142 -6.69 4.27 -8.24
C ILE A 142 -7.73 4.91 -9.15
N ASP A 143 -8.88 4.26 -9.34
CA ASP A 143 -9.99 4.74 -10.16
C ASP A 143 -10.73 5.95 -9.53
N GLY A 144 -10.35 6.36 -8.31
CA GLY A 144 -10.94 7.50 -7.62
C GLY A 144 -12.33 7.25 -7.04
N LYS A 145 -12.76 6.00 -6.95
CA LYS A 145 -14.10 5.64 -6.42
C LYS A 145 -14.25 5.95 -4.93
N LEU A 146 -13.14 6.17 -4.24
CA LEU A 146 -13.06 6.37 -2.80
C LEU A 146 -12.36 7.69 -2.44
N ASP A 147 -12.29 8.65 -3.38
CA ASP A 147 -11.63 9.93 -3.15
C ASP A 147 -12.31 10.77 -2.06
N ASP A 148 -13.61 10.57 -1.87
CA ASP A 148 -14.41 11.24 -0.85
C ASP A 148 -14.26 10.68 0.57
N LEU A 149 -13.57 9.54 0.75
CA LEU A 149 -13.34 8.96 2.06
C LEU A 149 -12.07 9.53 2.73
N PRO A 150 -12.06 9.68 4.07
CA PRO A 150 -10.88 10.15 4.78
C PRO A 150 -9.75 9.12 4.73
N GLU A 151 -8.50 9.58 4.69
CA GLU A 151 -7.32 8.72 4.61
C GLU A 151 -7.20 7.74 5.80
N ASP A 152 -7.60 8.17 7.00
CA ASP A 152 -7.56 7.32 8.21
C ASP A 152 -8.50 6.11 8.13
N ALA A 153 -9.50 6.13 7.25
CA ALA A 153 -10.37 4.97 7.03
C ALA A 153 -9.64 3.78 6.39
N PHE A 154 -8.49 4.02 5.76
CA PHE A 154 -7.68 3.01 5.09
C PHE A 154 -6.63 2.35 5.99
N ARG A 155 -6.49 2.82 7.23
CA ARG A 155 -5.44 2.37 8.14
C ARG A 155 -5.82 1.06 8.84
N ASN A 156 -4.91 0.08 8.80
CA ASN A 156 -5.02 -1.20 9.53
C ASN A 156 -6.35 -1.93 9.27
N VAL A 157 -6.76 -1.97 8.04
CA VAL A 157 -7.97 -2.67 7.59
C VAL A 157 -7.63 -3.97 6.87
N GLY A 158 -8.63 -4.80 6.62
CA GLY A 158 -8.52 -5.97 5.75
C GLY A 158 -8.90 -5.62 4.30
N PRO A 159 -9.95 -6.24 3.76
CA PRO A 159 -10.45 -5.95 2.42
C PRO A 159 -11.05 -4.54 2.34
N ILE A 160 -11.33 -4.08 1.12
CA ILE A 160 -11.83 -2.71 0.89
C ILE A 160 -13.19 -2.44 1.54
N GLU A 161 -13.98 -3.46 1.76
CA GLU A 161 -15.26 -3.37 2.49
C GLU A 161 -15.08 -2.87 3.93
N ASP A 162 -13.94 -3.19 4.55
CA ASP A 162 -13.64 -2.73 5.91
C ASP A 162 -13.28 -1.25 5.95
N VAL A 163 -12.64 -0.72 4.88
CA VAL A 163 -12.44 0.72 4.70
C VAL A 163 -13.77 1.46 4.71
N ILE A 164 -14.73 0.95 3.94
CA ILE A 164 -16.05 1.55 3.80
C ILE A 164 -16.79 1.56 5.14
N LYS A 165 -16.76 0.43 5.88
CA LYS A 165 -17.34 0.33 7.23
C LYS A 165 -16.65 1.26 8.23
N GLN A 166 -15.31 1.41 8.11
CA GLN A 166 -14.55 2.30 8.98
C GLN A 166 -14.89 3.77 8.71
N ALA A 167 -15.03 4.16 7.44
CA ALA A 167 -15.48 5.49 7.05
C ALA A 167 -16.90 5.78 7.58
N GLU A 168 -17.82 4.82 7.51
CA GLU A 168 -19.18 4.95 8.06
C GLU A 168 -19.14 5.20 9.57
N LYS A 169 -18.30 4.47 10.31
CA LYS A 169 -18.10 4.71 11.76
C LYS A 169 -17.54 6.10 12.06
N MET A 170 -16.78 6.69 11.13
CA MET A 170 -16.30 8.08 11.20
C MET A 170 -17.34 9.11 10.76
N GLY A 171 -18.55 8.67 10.39
CA GLY A 171 -19.65 9.55 9.95
C GLY A 171 -19.57 9.96 8.48
N VAL A 172 -18.74 9.30 7.68
CA VAL A 172 -18.60 9.57 6.24
C VAL A 172 -19.18 8.42 5.44
N THR A 173 -20.21 8.72 4.63
CA THR A 173 -20.81 7.75 3.71
C THR A 173 -20.21 7.95 2.32
N PRO A 174 -19.75 6.88 1.65
CA PRO A 174 -19.18 6.99 0.32
C PRO A 174 -20.22 7.54 -0.68
N LYS A 175 -19.80 8.40 -1.60
CA LYS A 175 -20.67 8.93 -2.65
C LYS A 175 -20.78 7.98 -3.83
N ASN A 176 -19.75 7.16 -4.06
CA ASN A 176 -19.72 6.21 -5.17
C ASN A 176 -20.79 5.11 -4.99
N PRO A 177 -21.61 4.81 -6.04
CA PRO A 177 -22.69 3.82 -5.96
C PRO A 177 -22.19 2.39 -5.65
N GLU A 178 -21.03 2.00 -6.19
CA GLU A 178 -20.46 0.67 -5.97
C GLU A 178 -20.03 0.52 -4.50
N ALA A 179 -19.38 1.54 -3.93
CA ALA A 179 -19.01 1.57 -2.53
C ALA A 179 -20.24 1.57 -1.60
N LYS A 180 -21.33 2.27 -1.98
CA LYS A 180 -22.59 2.21 -1.23
C LYS A 180 -23.22 0.83 -1.23
N ALA A 181 -23.24 0.17 -2.39
CA ALA A 181 -23.79 -1.19 -2.50
C ALA A 181 -23.05 -2.20 -1.62
N MET A 182 -21.75 -1.99 -1.36
CA MET A 182 -20.97 -2.83 -0.43
C MET A 182 -21.38 -2.67 1.03
N LEU A 183 -21.92 -1.51 1.44
CA LEU A 183 -22.48 -1.32 2.78
C LEU A 183 -23.82 -2.04 2.94
N GLU A 184 -24.63 -2.09 1.88
CA GLU A 184 -25.97 -2.68 1.89
C GLU A 184 -25.95 -4.21 1.74
N ALA A 185 -24.86 -4.76 1.19
CA ALA A 185 -24.67 -6.19 1.02
C ALA A 185 -24.26 -6.87 2.35
N LYS A 186 -25.25 -7.02 3.26
CA LYS A 186 -25.12 -7.77 4.51
C LYS A 186 -25.69 -9.16 4.37
#